data_e73657bfa2c7363dc8d6ca207c2d3f0a
#
_entry.id   e73657bfa2c7363dc8d6ca207c2d3f0a
#
_cell.length_a   1.000
_cell.length_b   1.000
_cell.length_c   1.000
_cell.angle_alpha   90.00
_cell.angle_beta   90.00
_cell.angle_gamma   90.00
#
_symmetry.space_group_name_H-M   'P 1'
#
loop_
_entity.id
_entity.type
_entity.pdbx_description
1 polymer ?
#
loop_
_entity_poly.entity_id
_entity_poly.type
_entity_poly.pdbx_seq_one_letter_code
_entity_poly.pdbx_strand_id
1 'polypeptide(L)'
;MSARPAAAKGARAARRTEAEPAGAGLVPGTLAITAPPGRPLVDHRIYTIALRKMPEFLQVFNELAMPVLMQTLGHPLGFWTSLVGPQNQFVHLWAYESLADYERRSAARDAHPDFARYLAASGHLITAQETRLIRAVAMAGWAAAPVDTAR
;
A
#
# COMPACT_ATOMS: atom_id res chain seq x y z
N MET A 1 65.38 42.12 -24.82
CA MET A 1 64.62 41.33 -25.80
C MET A 1 63.57 40.49 -25.05
N SER A 2 62.34 40.80 -25.32
CA SER A 2 61.13 40.38 -24.58
C SER A 2 60.67 39.00 -25.00
N ALA A 3 60.28 38.17 -24.05
CA ALA A 3 59.45 36.99 -24.32
C ALA A 3 58.42 36.85 -23.22
N ARG A 4 57.12 37.04 -23.61
CA ARG A 4 55.95 36.78 -22.78
C ARG A 4 55.68 35.28 -22.66
N PRO A 5 55.28 34.75 -21.54
CA PRO A 5 54.68 33.42 -21.47
C PRO A 5 53.19 33.44 -21.71
N ALA A 6 52.70 32.40 -22.38
CA ALA A 6 51.34 32.14 -22.80
C ALA A 6 50.39 31.82 -21.62
N ALA A 7 49.16 32.29 -21.76
CA ALA A 7 48.08 32.04 -20.81
C ALA A 7 47.61 30.57 -20.85
N ALA A 8 47.60 29.93 -19.72
CA ALA A 8 46.90 28.63 -19.51
C ALA A 8 45.40 28.86 -19.34
N LYS A 9 44.63 28.28 -20.27
CA LYS A 9 43.15 28.19 -20.16
C LYS A 9 42.80 27.17 -19.08
N GLY A 10 42.23 27.64 -17.98
CA GLY A 10 41.64 26.80 -16.97
C GLY A 10 40.35 26.12 -17.51
N ALA A 11 40.40 24.80 -17.55
CA ALA A 11 39.22 23.97 -17.79
C ALA A 11 38.33 24.01 -16.54
N ARG A 12 37.15 24.64 -16.68
CA ARG A 12 36.09 24.65 -15.68
C ARG A 12 35.40 23.30 -15.71
N ALA A 13 35.71 22.44 -14.75
CA ALA A 13 34.99 21.19 -14.53
C ALA A 13 33.53 21.49 -14.22
N ALA A 14 32.63 21.10 -15.12
CA ALA A 14 31.20 21.15 -14.89
C ALA A 14 30.87 20.11 -13.81
N ARG A 15 30.46 20.59 -12.63
CA ARG A 15 29.81 19.75 -11.62
C ARG A 15 28.50 19.25 -12.21
N ARG A 16 28.42 17.95 -12.50
CA ARG A 16 27.17 17.23 -12.66
C ARG A 16 26.47 17.30 -11.30
N THR A 17 25.48 18.12 -11.19
CA THR A 17 24.48 17.97 -10.13
C THR A 17 23.72 16.68 -10.43
N GLU A 18 24.00 15.63 -9.69
CA GLU A 18 23.09 14.49 -9.59
C GLU A 18 21.76 15.03 -9.09
N ALA A 19 20.76 14.99 -9.96
CA ALA A 19 19.38 15.26 -9.55
C ALA A 19 18.99 14.14 -8.57
N GLU A 20 18.80 14.50 -7.30
CA GLU A 20 18.10 13.63 -6.37
C GLU A 20 16.77 13.21 -7.00
N PRO A 21 16.41 11.91 -6.93
CA PRO A 21 15.08 11.49 -7.34
C PRO A 21 14.09 12.24 -6.44
N ALA A 22 13.30 13.11 -7.04
CA ALA A 22 12.23 13.80 -6.36
C ALA A 22 11.39 12.75 -5.63
N GLY A 23 11.46 12.77 -4.30
CA GLY A 23 10.62 11.96 -3.47
C GLY A 23 9.18 12.25 -3.87
N ALA A 24 8.50 11.24 -4.39
CA ALA A 24 7.08 11.32 -4.69
C ALA A 24 6.34 11.55 -3.37
N GLY A 25 6.21 12.81 -2.99
CA GLY A 25 5.33 13.20 -1.90
C GLY A 25 3.92 12.76 -2.29
N LEU A 26 3.34 11.89 -1.48
CA LEU A 26 1.94 11.53 -1.62
C LEU A 26 1.12 12.82 -1.52
N VAL A 27 0.58 13.24 -2.65
CA VAL A 27 -0.38 14.35 -2.69
C VAL A 27 -1.63 13.87 -1.96
N PRO A 28 -2.18 14.60 -0.98
CA PRO A 28 -3.42 14.22 -0.32
C PRO A 28 -4.52 13.99 -1.36
N GLY A 29 -5.07 12.78 -1.41
CA GLY A 29 -6.11 12.38 -2.36
C GLY A 29 -5.65 11.50 -3.54
N THR A 30 -4.35 11.27 -3.73
CA THR A 30 -3.87 10.36 -4.78
C THR A 30 -3.87 8.92 -4.24
N LEU A 31 -4.86 8.12 -4.62
CA LEU A 31 -4.84 6.67 -4.43
C LEU A 31 -3.92 6.04 -5.49
N ALA A 32 -2.64 5.94 -5.18
CA ALA A 32 -1.73 5.12 -5.99
C ALA A 32 -1.97 3.64 -5.63
N ILE A 33 -2.73 2.92 -6.46
CA ILE A 33 -2.91 1.46 -6.32
C ILE A 33 -1.67 0.78 -6.94
N THR A 34 -0.52 1.04 -6.38
CA THR A 34 0.73 0.35 -6.72
C THR A 34 1.34 -0.20 -5.44
N ALA A 35 1.88 -1.42 -5.52
CA ALA A 35 2.64 -1.94 -4.38
C ALA A 35 3.80 -0.98 -4.09
N PRO A 36 4.01 -0.59 -2.82
CA PRO A 36 5.09 0.30 -2.45
C PRO A 36 6.45 -0.28 -2.86
N PRO A 37 7.44 0.55 -3.17
CA PRO A 37 8.79 0.09 -3.42
C PRO A 37 9.27 -0.86 -2.31
N GLY A 38 9.89 -1.98 -2.70
CA GLY A 38 10.36 -3.00 -1.75
C GLY A 38 9.30 -3.93 -1.18
N ARG A 39 8.01 -3.76 -1.51
CA ARG A 39 6.91 -4.62 -1.04
C ARG A 39 6.12 -5.24 -2.19
N PRO A 40 6.72 -6.15 -2.94
CA PRO A 40 6.09 -6.72 -4.13
C PRO A 40 5.01 -7.76 -3.85
N LEU A 41 4.92 -8.27 -2.62
CA LEU A 41 3.91 -9.25 -2.23
C LEU A 41 2.67 -8.53 -1.73
N VAL A 42 1.53 -8.80 -2.33
CA VAL A 42 0.24 -8.20 -1.95
C VAL A 42 -0.72 -9.28 -1.47
N ASP A 43 -1.23 -9.08 -0.26
CA ASP A 43 -2.33 -9.85 0.32
C ASP A 43 -3.65 -9.21 -0.13
N HIS A 44 -4.33 -9.89 -1.04
CA HIS A 44 -5.64 -9.52 -1.55
C HIS A 44 -6.70 -10.34 -0.82
N ARG A 45 -7.44 -9.69 0.07
CA ARG A 45 -8.48 -10.31 0.87
C ARG A 45 -9.85 -9.86 0.45
N ILE A 46 -10.77 -10.84 0.40
CA ILE A 46 -12.18 -10.63 0.10
C ILE A 46 -12.99 -11.26 1.22
N TYR A 47 -13.76 -10.46 1.92
CA TYR A 47 -14.75 -10.94 2.89
C TYR A 47 -16.14 -10.82 2.30
N THR A 48 -16.90 -11.89 2.35
CA THR A 48 -18.35 -11.85 2.03
C THR A 48 -19.10 -11.58 3.32
N ILE A 49 -19.80 -10.46 3.35
CA ILE A 49 -20.52 -10.00 4.54
C ILE A 49 -21.97 -10.46 4.46
N ALA A 50 -22.54 -10.81 5.61
CA ALA A 50 -23.94 -11.20 5.72
C ALA A 50 -24.86 -10.12 5.14
N LEU A 51 -25.98 -10.55 4.56
CA LEU A 51 -26.92 -9.66 3.86
C LEU A 51 -27.35 -8.50 4.77
N ARG A 52 -27.22 -7.26 4.25
CA ARG A 52 -27.55 -6.00 4.95
C ARG A 52 -26.67 -5.68 6.15
N LYS A 53 -25.58 -6.42 6.37
CA LYS A 53 -24.67 -6.23 7.51
C LYS A 53 -23.41 -5.42 7.17
N MET A 54 -23.25 -4.95 5.94
CA MET A 54 -22.07 -4.17 5.54
C MET A 54 -21.83 -2.93 6.42
N PRO A 55 -22.83 -2.08 6.74
CA PRO A 55 -22.59 -0.92 7.61
C PRO A 55 -22.10 -1.31 9.00
N GLU A 56 -22.71 -2.32 9.63
CA GLU A 56 -22.31 -2.84 10.93
C GLU A 56 -20.89 -3.42 10.87
N PHE A 57 -20.58 -4.19 9.82
CA PHE A 57 -19.25 -4.74 9.61
C PHE A 57 -18.19 -3.64 9.47
N LEU A 58 -18.43 -2.62 8.65
CA LEU A 58 -17.49 -1.52 8.45
C LEU A 58 -17.21 -0.76 9.75
N GLN A 59 -18.23 -0.56 10.59
CA GLN A 59 -18.06 0.04 11.90
C GLN A 59 -17.16 -0.83 12.78
N VAL A 60 -17.48 -2.12 12.96
CA VAL A 60 -16.71 -3.07 13.76
C VAL A 60 -15.26 -3.19 13.24
N PHE A 61 -15.09 -3.26 11.92
CA PHE A 61 -13.76 -3.33 11.29
C PHE A 61 -12.95 -2.08 11.60
N ASN A 62 -13.54 -0.90 11.43
CA ASN A 62 -12.85 0.36 11.68
C ASN A 62 -12.49 0.57 13.16
N GLU A 63 -13.38 0.22 14.07
CA GLU A 63 -13.19 0.46 15.50
C GLU A 63 -12.28 -0.58 16.16
N LEU A 64 -12.39 -1.85 15.76
CA LEU A 64 -11.71 -2.94 16.45
C LEU A 64 -10.55 -3.55 15.64
N ALA A 65 -10.71 -3.73 14.31
CA ALA A 65 -9.65 -4.31 13.51
C ALA A 65 -8.55 -3.30 13.15
N MET A 66 -8.93 -2.11 12.67
CA MET A 66 -7.97 -1.15 12.13
C MET A 66 -6.86 -0.75 13.10
N PRO A 67 -7.10 -0.48 14.39
CA PRO A 67 -6.01 -0.17 15.32
C PRO A 67 -4.97 -1.29 15.41
N VAL A 68 -5.42 -2.55 15.45
CA VAL A 68 -4.55 -3.73 15.48
C VAL A 68 -3.81 -3.91 14.15
N LEU A 69 -4.54 -3.83 13.04
CA LEU A 69 -3.97 -4.02 11.70
C LEU A 69 -2.92 -2.95 11.37
N MET A 70 -3.15 -1.71 11.73
CA MET A 70 -2.17 -0.63 11.55
C MET A 70 -0.87 -0.86 12.34
N GLN A 71 -0.96 -1.42 13.56
CA GLN A 71 0.20 -1.73 14.38
C GLN A 71 0.96 -2.94 13.87
N THR A 72 0.27 -3.96 13.35
CA THR A 72 0.85 -5.26 13.01
C THR A 72 1.16 -5.42 11.53
N LEU A 73 0.23 -5.03 10.65
CA LEU A 73 0.38 -5.14 9.19
C LEU A 73 0.92 -3.87 8.55
N GLY A 74 0.76 -2.72 9.20
CA GLY A 74 1.13 -1.41 8.69
C GLY A 74 0.00 -0.75 7.89
N HIS A 75 0.34 0.12 6.92
CA HIS A 75 -0.65 0.81 6.12
C HIS A 75 -1.20 -0.09 5.00
N PRO A 76 -2.55 -0.16 4.84
CA PRO A 76 -3.17 -0.86 3.73
C PRO A 76 -2.97 -0.11 2.41
N LEU A 77 -3.07 -0.83 1.29
CA LEU A 77 -3.14 -0.22 -0.03
C LEU A 77 -4.51 0.41 -0.31
N GLY A 78 -5.57 -0.13 0.31
CA GLY A 78 -6.91 0.42 0.22
C GLY A 78 -8.01 -0.58 0.61
N PHE A 79 -9.24 -0.07 0.57
CA PHE A 79 -10.46 -0.78 0.90
C PHE A 79 -11.53 -0.50 -0.15
N TRP A 80 -12.29 -1.53 -0.53
CA TRP A 80 -13.38 -1.43 -1.50
C TRP A 80 -14.56 -2.30 -1.09
N THR A 81 -15.74 -1.92 -1.55
CA THR A 81 -16.92 -2.79 -1.54
C THR A 81 -17.32 -3.10 -2.97
N SER A 82 -17.85 -4.30 -3.21
CA SER A 82 -18.36 -4.65 -4.54
C SER A 82 -19.57 -3.82 -4.90
N LEU A 83 -19.57 -3.26 -6.11
CA LEU A 83 -20.70 -2.51 -6.67
C LEU A 83 -21.47 -3.35 -7.70
N VAL A 84 -20.75 -4.11 -8.51
CA VAL A 84 -21.29 -5.01 -9.55
C VAL A 84 -20.58 -6.36 -9.42
N GLY A 85 -21.31 -7.45 -9.67
CA GLY A 85 -20.83 -8.83 -9.50
C GLY A 85 -21.27 -9.42 -8.15
N PRO A 86 -20.45 -10.28 -7.50
CA PRO A 86 -20.78 -10.81 -6.18
C PRO A 86 -21.01 -9.69 -5.18
N GLN A 87 -22.22 -9.66 -4.61
CA GLN A 87 -22.60 -8.58 -3.70
C GLN A 87 -22.09 -8.82 -2.28
N ASN A 88 -22.15 -7.76 -1.47
CA ASN A 88 -21.75 -7.78 -0.07
C ASN A 88 -20.28 -8.17 0.16
N GLN A 89 -19.42 -7.92 -0.80
CA GLN A 89 -17.99 -8.15 -0.61
C GLN A 89 -17.27 -6.88 -0.13
N PHE A 90 -16.41 -7.09 0.84
CA PHE A 90 -15.42 -6.11 1.30
C PHE A 90 -14.03 -6.60 0.90
N VAL A 91 -13.32 -5.79 0.13
CA VAL A 91 -11.99 -6.09 -0.38
C VAL A 91 -10.97 -5.18 0.29
N HIS A 92 -9.87 -5.75 0.74
CA HIS A 92 -8.76 -4.97 1.28
C HIS A 92 -7.41 -5.56 0.88
N LEU A 93 -6.45 -4.68 0.66
CA LEU A 93 -5.13 -5.04 0.19
C LEU A 93 -4.04 -4.53 1.13
N TRP A 94 -3.04 -5.38 1.36
CA TRP A 94 -1.88 -5.09 2.18
C TRP A 94 -0.61 -5.49 1.43
N ALA A 95 0.50 -4.76 1.63
CA ALA A 95 1.75 -5.04 0.93
C ALA A 95 2.86 -5.44 1.90
N TYR A 96 3.63 -6.46 1.50
CA TYR A 96 4.72 -7.06 2.27
C TYR A 96 5.98 -7.19 1.44
N GLU A 97 7.12 -7.23 2.12
CA GLU A 97 8.43 -7.39 1.49
C GLU A 97 8.63 -8.81 0.95
N SER A 98 8.12 -9.82 1.68
CA SER A 98 8.27 -11.23 1.38
C SER A 98 7.20 -12.08 2.07
N LEU A 99 7.18 -13.39 1.78
CA LEU A 99 6.35 -14.34 2.52
C LEU A 99 6.73 -14.39 4.00
N ALA A 100 8.01 -14.34 4.34
CA ALA A 100 8.45 -14.30 5.74
C ALA A 100 7.96 -13.05 6.46
N ASP A 101 7.93 -11.88 5.78
CA ASP A 101 7.34 -10.66 6.34
C ASP A 101 5.83 -10.79 6.54
N TYR A 102 5.12 -11.39 5.58
CA TYR A 102 3.70 -11.70 5.69
C TYR A 102 3.41 -12.62 6.89
N GLU A 103 4.14 -13.72 7.03
CA GLU A 103 3.97 -14.68 8.13
C GLU A 103 4.25 -14.02 9.48
N ARG A 104 5.35 -13.29 9.60
CA ARG A 104 5.73 -12.58 10.81
C ARG A 104 4.66 -11.56 11.26
N ARG A 105 4.17 -10.74 10.32
CA ARG A 105 3.14 -9.72 10.62
C ARG A 105 1.78 -10.35 10.90
N SER A 106 1.43 -11.42 10.19
CA SER A 106 0.20 -12.16 10.44
C SER A 106 0.22 -12.81 11.84
N ALA A 107 1.34 -13.42 12.22
CA ALA A 107 1.50 -13.96 13.57
C ALA A 107 1.41 -12.88 14.66
N ALA A 108 2.00 -11.71 14.42
CA ALA A 108 1.90 -10.57 15.34
C ALA A 108 0.45 -10.07 15.48
N ARG A 109 -0.32 -10.02 14.38
CA ARG A 109 -1.76 -9.71 14.40
C ARG A 109 -2.53 -10.74 15.22
N ASP A 110 -2.32 -12.02 14.95
CA ASP A 110 -3.07 -13.10 15.57
C ASP A 110 -2.78 -13.23 17.07
N ALA A 111 -1.56 -12.86 17.49
CA ALA A 111 -1.17 -12.80 18.90
C ALA A 111 -1.59 -11.50 19.60
N HIS A 112 -2.12 -10.51 18.88
CA HIS A 112 -2.50 -9.23 19.49
C HIS A 112 -3.74 -9.41 20.40
N PRO A 113 -3.73 -8.94 21.65
CA PRO A 113 -4.81 -9.18 22.60
C PRO A 113 -6.17 -8.65 22.12
N ASP A 114 -6.19 -7.50 21.45
CA ASP A 114 -7.42 -6.91 20.94
C ASP A 114 -7.93 -7.57 19.65
N PHE A 115 -7.12 -8.39 18.98
CA PHE A 115 -7.57 -9.08 17.76
C PHE A 115 -8.65 -10.11 18.04
N ALA A 116 -8.57 -10.81 19.16
CA ALA A 116 -9.61 -11.75 19.61
C ALA A 116 -10.96 -11.05 19.81
N ARG A 117 -10.96 -9.80 20.30
CA ARG A 117 -12.15 -8.98 20.45
C ARG A 117 -12.80 -8.65 19.09
N TYR A 118 -11.98 -8.30 18.10
CA TYR A 118 -12.47 -8.11 16.75
C TYR A 118 -13.08 -9.39 16.16
N LEU A 119 -12.40 -10.54 16.30
CA LEU A 119 -12.89 -11.83 15.79
C LEU A 119 -14.25 -12.19 16.42
N ALA A 120 -14.41 -11.99 17.74
CA ALA A 120 -15.67 -12.24 18.43
C ALA A 120 -16.80 -11.31 17.92
N ALA A 121 -16.49 -10.03 17.69
CA ALA A 121 -17.47 -9.06 17.24
C ALA A 121 -17.85 -9.21 15.76
N SER A 122 -16.95 -9.70 14.90
CA SER A 122 -17.16 -9.81 13.47
C SER A 122 -17.59 -11.19 12.96
N GLY A 123 -17.45 -12.24 13.80
CA GLY A 123 -17.64 -13.63 13.36
C GLY A 123 -19.03 -13.92 12.78
N HIS A 124 -20.08 -13.28 13.28
CA HIS A 124 -21.44 -13.43 12.76
C HIS A 124 -21.73 -12.55 11.52
N LEU A 125 -20.83 -11.62 11.20
CA LEU A 125 -20.98 -10.68 10.07
C LEU A 125 -20.30 -11.21 8.80
N ILE A 126 -19.29 -12.08 8.93
CA ILE A 126 -18.51 -12.61 7.82
C ILE A 126 -18.99 -14.02 7.49
N THR A 127 -19.54 -14.22 6.29
CA THR A 127 -20.04 -15.52 5.85
C THR A 127 -19.01 -16.33 5.06
N ALA A 128 -18.06 -15.66 4.41
CA ALA A 128 -16.96 -16.30 3.70
C ALA A 128 -15.74 -15.36 3.64
N GLN A 129 -14.57 -15.95 3.55
CA GLN A 129 -13.30 -15.25 3.42
C GLN A 129 -12.43 -15.91 2.37
N GLU A 130 -11.84 -15.08 1.51
CA GLU A 130 -10.84 -15.49 0.54
C GLU A 130 -9.57 -14.67 0.73
N THR A 131 -8.40 -15.31 0.64
CA THR A 131 -7.10 -14.67 0.68
C THR A 131 -6.27 -15.12 -0.52
N ARG A 132 -5.73 -14.17 -1.27
CA ARG A 132 -4.81 -14.43 -2.39
C ARG A 132 -3.53 -13.66 -2.15
N LEU A 133 -2.41 -14.36 -2.12
CA LEU A 133 -1.10 -13.71 -2.17
C LEU A 133 -0.70 -13.55 -3.63
N ILE A 134 -0.64 -12.32 -4.09
CA ILE A 134 -0.29 -11.95 -5.46
C ILE A 134 1.01 -11.15 -5.46
N ARG A 135 1.69 -11.15 -6.60
CA ARG A 135 2.94 -10.39 -6.76
C ARG A 135 2.71 -9.22 -7.69
N ALA A 136 3.16 -8.03 -7.27
CA ALA A 136 3.18 -6.86 -8.13
C ALA A 136 4.12 -7.10 -9.32
N VAL A 137 3.67 -6.74 -10.53
CA VAL A 137 4.43 -6.83 -11.77
C VAL A 137 4.68 -5.42 -12.28
N ALA A 138 5.95 -5.09 -12.52
CA ALA A 138 6.32 -3.86 -13.20
C ALA A 138 6.13 -4.04 -14.71
N MET A 139 5.26 -3.21 -15.31
CA MET A 139 5.06 -3.20 -16.75
C MET A 139 5.90 -2.06 -17.34
N ALA A 140 6.77 -2.37 -18.31
CA ALA A 140 7.60 -1.37 -18.97
C ALA A 140 6.73 -0.33 -19.69
N GLY A 141 7.02 0.95 -19.48
CA GLY A 141 6.28 2.05 -20.12
C GLY A 141 5.00 2.48 -19.39
N TRP A 142 4.62 1.83 -18.30
CA TRP A 142 3.49 2.24 -17.45
C TRP A 142 4.01 2.93 -16.18
N ALA A 143 4.05 4.24 -16.19
CA ALA A 143 4.00 5.00 -14.95
C ALA A 143 2.52 5.16 -14.58
N ALA A 144 2.16 4.97 -13.31
CA ALA A 144 0.82 5.32 -12.86
C ALA A 144 0.57 6.80 -13.21
N ALA A 145 -0.38 7.04 -14.10
CA ALA A 145 -0.77 8.41 -14.44
C ALA A 145 -1.29 9.09 -13.17
N PRO A 146 -0.91 10.35 -12.89
CA PRO A 146 -1.51 11.09 -11.79
C PRO A 146 -3.03 11.12 -12.04
N VAL A 147 -3.81 10.75 -11.03
CA VAL A 147 -5.26 10.88 -11.09
C VAL A 147 -5.55 12.37 -11.16
N ASP A 148 -6.09 12.82 -12.29
CA ASP A 148 -6.52 14.20 -12.46
C ASP A 148 -7.70 14.45 -11.49
N THR A 149 -7.43 15.19 -10.42
CA THR A 149 -8.43 15.58 -9.42
C THR A 149 -9.19 16.86 -9.81
N ALA A 150 -9.06 17.31 -11.06
CA ALA A 150 -9.80 18.46 -11.57
C ALA A 150 -11.20 18.04 -12.05
N ARG A 151 -12.15 17.93 -11.14
CA ARG A 151 -13.59 18.16 -11.34
C ARG A 151 -14.25 18.52 -10.03
#